data_e5f24ec5a344514fc921dfd5a52a8ad1
#
_entry.id   e5f24ec5a344514fc921dfd5a52a8ad1
#
_cell.length_a   1.000
_cell.length_b   1.000
_cell.length_c   1.000
_cell.angle_alpha   90.00
_cell.angle_beta   90.00
_cell.angle_gamma   90.00
#
_symmetry.space_group_name_H-M   'P 1'
#
loop_
_entity.id
_entity.type
_entity.pdbx_description
1 polymer ?
#
loop_
_entity_poly.entity_id
_entity_poly.type
_entity_poly.pdbx_seq_one_letter_code
_entity_poly.pdbx_strand_id
1 'polypeptide(L)'
;MYAKVVDNKVILVVPLEVKQLVDQTEGSQGQWLETDTDMFAGINRAGGAPLRYNFAQVGSTYDPIKDAFIDPKPFPSWKFNADTCSWEAPVAPPLPKPDGDMFPPGDLFDWNEAEQKWEVMSFDEFQKKHNITLPDNTPGLSR
;
A
#
# COMPACT_ATOMS: atom_id res chain seq x y z
N MET A 1 9.41 5.80 9.90
CA MET A 1 8.32 4.88 10.32
C MET A 1 8.91 3.55 10.75
N TYR A 2 8.25 2.90 11.68
CA TYR A 2 8.68 1.60 12.22
C TYR A 2 7.51 0.63 12.23
N ALA A 3 7.78 -0.58 11.77
CA ALA A 3 6.81 -1.67 11.76
C ALA A 3 7.11 -2.63 12.91
N LYS A 4 6.12 -2.94 13.72
CA LYS A 4 6.22 -3.99 14.73
C LYS A 4 5.79 -5.31 14.10
N VAL A 5 6.70 -6.29 14.14
CA VAL A 5 6.52 -7.59 13.51
C VAL A 5 6.50 -8.68 14.56
N VAL A 6 5.44 -9.48 14.57
CA VAL A 6 5.27 -10.62 15.44
C VAL A 6 4.93 -11.83 14.57
N ASP A 7 5.69 -12.92 14.71
CA ASP A 7 5.51 -14.13 13.88
C ASP A 7 5.46 -13.82 12.38
N ASN A 8 6.36 -12.93 11.93
CA ASN A 8 6.48 -12.47 10.55
C ASN A 8 5.24 -11.73 10.01
N LYS A 9 4.40 -11.22 10.89
CA LYS A 9 3.26 -10.38 10.54
C LYS A 9 3.44 -8.98 11.08
N VAL A 10 3.15 -7.99 10.25
CA VAL A 10 3.14 -6.59 10.67
C VAL A 10 1.85 -6.32 11.43
N ILE A 11 1.99 -5.96 12.71
CA ILE A 11 0.83 -5.69 13.57
C ILE A 11 0.64 -4.20 13.84
N LEU A 12 1.67 -3.39 13.62
CA LEU A 12 1.62 -1.95 13.90
C LEU A 12 2.65 -1.23 13.05
N VAL A 13 2.32 -0.04 12.57
CA VAL A 13 3.24 0.83 11.83
C VAL A 13 3.09 2.24 12.40
N VAL A 14 4.18 2.79 12.95
CA VAL A 14 4.13 4.03 13.71
C VAL A 14 5.41 4.84 13.53
N PRO A 15 5.37 6.16 13.79
CA PRO A 15 6.59 6.95 13.87
C PRO A 15 7.39 6.64 15.13
N LEU A 16 8.64 7.12 15.19
CA LEU A 16 9.57 6.82 16.28
C LEU A 16 9.01 7.17 17.66
N GLU A 17 8.33 8.31 17.78
CA GLU A 17 7.79 8.78 19.05
C GLU A 17 6.76 7.81 19.62
N VAL A 18 5.91 7.27 18.76
CA VAL A 18 4.89 6.30 19.17
C VAL A 18 5.52 4.93 19.46
N LYS A 19 6.54 4.53 18.68
CA LYS A 19 7.30 3.30 18.95
C LYS A 19 7.87 3.31 20.37
N GLN A 20 8.49 4.41 20.78
CA GLN A 20 9.06 4.53 22.13
C GLN A 20 7.97 4.38 23.20
N LEU A 21 6.80 4.92 22.96
CA LEU A 21 5.68 4.83 23.89
C LEU A 21 5.16 3.38 24.02
N VAL A 22 5.03 2.68 22.89
CA VAL A 22 4.58 1.29 22.86
C VAL A 22 5.56 0.38 23.60
N ASP A 23 6.87 0.58 23.40
CA ASP A 23 7.89 -0.20 24.10
C ASP A 23 7.81 -0.03 25.61
N GLN A 24 7.43 1.15 26.08
CA GLN A 24 7.27 1.41 27.52
C GLN A 24 6.03 0.76 28.11
N THR A 25 4.96 0.60 27.33
CA THR A 25 3.66 0.17 27.83
C THR A 25 3.39 -1.32 27.62
N GLU A 26 3.82 -1.89 26.51
CA GLU A 26 3.50 -3.25 26.11
C GLU A 26 4.69 -4.23 26.19
N GLY A 27 5.87 -3.71 26.49
CA GLY A 27 7.07 -4.53 26.51
C GLY A 27 7.62 -4.84 25.13
N SER A 28 8.53 -5.81 25.03
CA SER A 28 9.36 -6.03 23.86
C SER A 28 8.95 -7.27 23.04
N GLN A 29 7.67 -7.57 22.93
CA GLN A 29 7.22 -8.68 22.08
C GLN A 29 7.41 -8.33 20.60
N GLY A 30 7.94 -9.31 19.82
CA GLY A 30 8.22 -9.11 18.43
C GLY A 30 9.47 -8.28 18.18
N GLN A 31 9.61 -7.78 16.97
CA GLN A 31 10.74 -6.93 16.60
C GLN A 31 10.26 -5.67 15.88
N TRP A 32 11.02 -4.59 16.02
CA TRP A 32 10.79 -3.37 15.27
C TRP A 32 11.72 -3.33 14.05
N LEU A 33 11.14 -3.05 12.89
CA LEU A 33 11.87 -2.88 11.64
C LEU A 33 11.53 -1.53 11.04
N GLU A 34 12.55 -0.80 10.62
CA GLU A 34 12.35 0.47 9.94
C GLU A 34 11.69 0.23 8.58
N THR A 35 10.76 1.10 8.22
CA THR A 35 10.07 1.11 6.94
C THR A 35 9.95 2.53 6.42
N ASP A 36 9.83 2.71 5.11
CA ASP A 36 9.80 4.01 4.48
C ASP A 36 8.53 4.13 3.63
N THR A 37 7.78 5.20 3.85
CA THR A 37 6.51 5.46 3.15
C THR A 37 6.68 5.60 1.63
N ASP A 38 7.88 5.90 1.15
CA ASP A 38 8.16 6.09 -0.27
C ASP A 38 8.60 4.81 -0.98
N MET A 39 8.65 3.68 -0.27
CA MET A 39 9.05 2.40 -0.85
C MET A 39 7.90 1.69 -1.54
N PHE A 40 8.15 1.27 -2.77
CA PHE A 40 7.25 0.40 -3.52
C PHE A 40 8.03 -0.43 -4.54
N ALA A 41 7.78 -1.73 -4.56
CA ALA A 41 8.35 -2.65 -5.55
C ALA A 41 9.88 -2.57 -5.67
N GLY A 42 10.57 -2.34 -4.57
CA GLY A 42 12.02 -2.25 -4.52
C GLY A 42 12.61 -0.88 -4.85
N ILE A 43 11.76 0.11 -5.07
CA ILE A 43 12.20 1.47 -5.45
C ILE A 43 11.77 2.48 -4.37
N ASN A 44 12.70 3.34 -3.98
CA ASN A 44 12.39 4.49 -3.13
C ASN A 44 11.99 5.67 -4.03
N ARG A 45 10.72 6.04 -4.01
CA ARG A 45 10.15 7.08 -4.89
C ARG A 45 10.63 8.48 -4.57
N ALA A 46 11.15 8.70 -3.36
CA ALA A 46 11.76 9.97 -2.97
C ALA A 46 13.22 10.07 -3.39
N GLY A 47 13.80 9.03 -3.99
CA GLY A 47 15.18 9.00 -4.44
C GLY A 47 16.18 8.60 -3.38
N GLY A 48 15.75 8.24 -2.18
CA GLY A 48 16.61 7.74 -1.12
C GLY A 48 17.05 6.28 -1.35
N ALA A 49 17.75 5.72 -0.37
CA ALA A 49 18.19 4.33 -0.43
C ALA A 49 16.98 3.39 -0.35
N PRO A 50 16.98 2.29 -1.14
CA PRO A 50 15.94 1.27 -1.00
C PRO A 50 15.94 0.63 0.38
N LEU A 51 14.74 0.37 0.92
CA LEU A 51 14.58 -0.25 2.23
C LEU A 51 13.42 -1.25 2.18
N ARG A 52 13.71 -2.52 2.34
CA ARG A 52 12.76 -3.62 2.50
C ARG A 52 11.62 -3.67 1.48
N TYR A 53 11.88 -3.30 0.24
CA TYR A 53 11.05 -3.43 -0.97
C TYR A 53 9.76 -2.60 -0.95
N ASN A 54 8.96 -2.69 0.09
CA ASN A 54 7.66 -2.01 0.16
C ASN A 54 7.49 -1.35 1.51
N PHE A 55 6.69 -0.28 1.55
CA PHE A 55 6.25 0.27 2.81
C PHE A 55 5.41 -0.76 3.57
N ALA A 56 5.73 -0.96 4.84
CA ALA A 56 5.00 -1.91 5.68
C ALA A 56 3.59 -1.42 5.97
N GLN A 57 2.63 -2.31 5.88
CA GLN A 57 1.24 -2.06 6.28
C GLN A 57 0.81 -3.11 7.30
N VAL A 58 -0.13 -2.76 8.17
CA VAL A 58 -0.72 -3.74 9.08
C VAL A 58 -1.33 -4.87 8.25
N GLY A 59 -0.98 -6.11 8.57
CA GLY A 59 -1.39 -7.29 7.80
C GLY A 59 -0.38 -7.76 6.76
N SER A 60 0.65 -6.96 6.45
CA SER A 60 1.74 -7.41 5.59
C SER A 60 2.53 -8.53 6.26
N THR A 61 3.17 -9.35 5.43
CA THR A 61 4.13 -10.36 5.89
C THR A 61 5.54 -9.81 5.77
N TYR A 62 6.36 -10.07 6.77
CA TYR A 62 7.80 -9.82 6.66
C TYR A 62 8.51 -11.10 6.27
N ASP A 63 9.27 -11.07 5.18
CA ASP A 63 10.11 -12.17 4.73
C ASP A 63 11.56 -11.91 5.19
N PRO A 64 12.06 -12.63 6.20
CA PRO A 64 13.40 -12.38 6.73
C PRO A 64 14.52 -12.81 5.80
N ILE A 65 14.26 -13.72 4.86
CA ILE A 65 15.27 -14.20 3.90
C ILE A 65 15.53 -13.12 2.86
N LYS A 66 14.47 -12.50 2.34
CA LYS A 66 14.57 -11.41 1.38
C LYS A 66 14.74 -10.05 2.04
N ASP A 67 14.50 -9.94 3.33
CA ASP A 67 14.41 -8.69 4.06
C ASP A 67 13.38 -7.76 3.41
N ALA A 68 12.16 -8.23 3.28
CA ALA A 68 11.11 -7.55 2.52
C ALA A 68 9.76 -7.59 3.23
N PHE A 69 9.01 -6.49 3.12
CA PHE A 69 7.59 -6.47 3.46
C PHE A 69 6.77 -6.84 2.23
N ILE A 70 5.84 -7.77 2.38
CA ILE A 70 5.01 -8.28 1.31
C ILE A 70 3.56 -8.08 1.69
N ASP A 71 2.82 -7.33 0.88
CA ASP A 71 1.41 -7.09 1.10
C ASP A 71 0.58 -8.37 0.94
N PRO A 72 -0.60 -8.46 1.56
CA PRO A 72 -1.51 -9.55 1.29
C PRO A 72 -1.89 -9.59 -0.19
N LYS A 73 -2.11 -10.78 -0.74
CA LYS A 73 -2.55 -10.95 -2.13
C LYS A 73 -3.86 -10.20 -2.34
N PRO A 74 -3.91 -9.20 -3.25
CA PRO A 74 -5.10 -8.36 -3.37
C PRO A 74 -6.27 -9.05 -4.06
N PHE A 75 -5.99 -9.91 -5.06
CA PHE A 75 -7.01 -10.63 -5.83
C PHE A 75 -6.50 -12.00 -6.24
N PRO A 76 -7.37 -13.00 -6.38
CA PRO A 76 -6.94 -14.36 -6.73
C PRO A 76 -6.15 -14.47 -8.03
N SER A 77 -6.43 -13.61 -9.03
CA SER A 77 -5.76 -13.65 -10.34
C SER A 77 -4.37 -13.02 -10.35
N TRP A 78 -4.03 -12.22 -9.35
CA TRP A 78 -2.74 -11.53 -9.31
C TRP A 78 -1.62 -12.49 -8.99
N LYS A 79 -0.43 -12.21 -9.55
CA LYS A 79 0.76 -13.03 -9.39
C LYS A 79 1.84 -12.28 -8.65
N PHE A 80 2.60 -13.02 -7.85
CA PHE A 80 3.72 -12.45 -7.10
C PHE A 80 4.95 -12.34 -7.99
N ASN A 81 5.54 -11.14 -8.02
CA ASN A 81 6.84 -10.90 -8.66
C ASN A 81 7.93 -10.91 -7.57
N ALA A 82 8.75 -11.96 -7.56
CA ALA A 82 9.79 -12.14 -6.56
C ALA A 82 10.93 -11.11 -6.68
N ASP A 83 11.13 -10.52 -7.84
CA ASP A 83 12.18 -9.52 -8.04
C ASP A 83 11.82 -8.17 -7.39
N THR A 84 10.54 -7.86 -7.34
CA THR A 84 10.04 -6.60 -6.77
C THR A 84 9.33 -6.82 -5.42
N CYS A 85 9.10 -8.06 -5.03
CA CYS A 85 8.31 -8.45 -3.85
C CYS A 85 6.91 -7.81 -3.85
N SER A 86 6.30 -7.71 -5.02
CA SER A 86 5.00 -7.08 -5.21
C SER A 86 4.07 -7.96 -6.03
N TRP A 87 2.77 -7.73 -5.84
CA TRP A 87 1.74 -8.43 -6.60
C TRP A 87 1.45 -7.66 -7.89
N GLU A 88 1.26 -8.40 -8.97
CA GLU A 88 0.99 -7.84 -10.29
C GLU A 88 -0.30 -8.42 -10.85
N ALA A 89 -1.13 -7.54 -11.40
CA ALA A 89 -2.32 -7.95 -12.12
C ALA A 89 -1.93 -8.73 -13.39
N PRO A 90 -2.75 -9.66 -13.88
CA PRO A 90 -2.46 -10.37 -15.13
C PRO A 90 -2.46 -9.46 -16.35
N VAL A 91 -3.05 -8.26 -16.24
CA VAL A 91 -3.05 -7.22 -17.28
C VAL A 91 -2.39 -5.98 -16.71
N ALA A 92 -1.45 -5.39 -17.43
CA ALA A 92 -0.77 -4.17 -17.00
C ALA A 92 -1.77 -3.02 -16.82
N PRO A 93 -1.60 -2.17 -15.79
CA PRO A 93 -2.47 -1.01 -15.62
C PRO A 93 -2.34 -0.05 -16.79
N PRO A 94 -3.39 0.77 -17.05
CA PRO A 94 -3.35 1.75 -18.12
C PRO A 94 -2.18 2.71 -17.95
N LEU A 95 -1.49 3.03 -19.05
CA LEU A 95 -0.38 3.97 -19.04
C LEU A 95 -0.90 5.39 -19.20
N PRO A 96 -0.14 6.41 -18.73
CA PRO A 96 -0.42 7.80 -19.05
C PRO A 96 -0.49 8.01 -20.56
N LYS A 97 -1.25 9.00 -20.99
CA LYS A 97 -1.34 9.34 -22.42
C LYS A 97 0.03 9.71 -22.99
N PRO A 98 0.26 9.48 -24.30
CA PRO A 98 1.57 9.78 -24.92
C PRO A 98 2.03 11.23 -24.81
N ASP A 99 1.10 12.18 -24.62
CA ASP A 99 1.41 13.60 -24.41
C ASP A 99 1.89 13.93 -23.01
N GLY A 100 1.98 12.92 -22.13
CA GLY A 100 2.39 13.10 -20.76
C GLY A 100 1.26 13.47 -19.82
N ASP A 101 0.06 13.73 -20.33
CA ASP A 101 -1.08 13.97 -19.48
C ASP A 101 -1.59 12.67 -18.90
N MET A 102 -1.88 12.68 -17.62
CA MET A 102 -2.63 11.60 -16.97
C MET A 102 -4.07 11.64 -17.50
N PHE A 103 -4.82 10.59 -17.21
CA PHE A 103 -6.26 10.62 -17.43
C PHE A 103 -6.86 11.88 -16.81
N PRO A 104 -8.08 12.27 -17.22
CA PRO A 104 -8.71 13.47 -16.68
C PRO A 104 -8.54 13.56 -15.17
N PRO A 105 -8.29 14.76 -14.60
CA PRO A 105 -8.08 14.89 -13.17
C PRO A 105 -9.22 14.27 -12.37
N GLY A 106 -8.87 13.45 -11.37
CA GLY A 106 -9.84 12.78 -10.53
C GLY A 106 -10.25 11.39 -11.00
N ASP A 107 -9.79 10.93 -12.16
CA ASP A 107 -10.05 9.56 -12.58
C ASP A 107 -9.17 8.57 -11.82
N LEU A 108 -9.74 7.42 -11.53
CA LEU A 108 -9.11 6.33 -10.80
C LEU A 108 -9.13 5.07 -11.64
N PHE A 109 -8.15 4.20 -11.38
CA PHE A 109 -8.14 2.85 -11.93
C PHE A 109 -8.68 1.88 -10.89
N ASP A 110 -9.55 0.99 -11.32
CA ASP A 110 -10.07 -0.07 -10.47
C ASP A 110 -9.99 -1.40 -11.19
N TRP A 111 -9.56 -2.43 -10.46
CA TRP A 111 -9.44 -3.76 -11.01
C TRP A 111 -10.78 -4.50 -10.95
N ASN A 112 -11.22 -5.03 -12.09
CA ASN A 112 -12.39 -5.89 -12.16
C ASN A 112 -11.92 -7.34 -12.21
N GLU A 113 -11.99 -8.02 -11.08
CA GLU A 113 -11.51 -9.40 -10.97
C GLU A 113 -12.36 -10.38 -11.80
N ALA A 114 -13.66 -10.17 -11.86
CA ALA A 114 -14.56 -11.05 -12.61
C ALA A 114 -14.26 -11.05 -14.10
N GLU A 115 -13.95 -9.88 -14.66
CA GLU A 115 -13.64 -9.72 -16.09
C GLU A 115 -12.14 -9.64 -16.35
N GLN A 116 -11.32 -9.59 -15.32
CA GLN A 116 -9.86 -9.45 -15.36
C GLN A 116 -9.42 -8.30 -16.28
N LYS A 117 -9.93 -7.12 -15.97
CA LYS A 117 -9.59 -5.89 -16.69
C LYS A 117 -9.53 -4.69 -15.76
N TRP A 118 -8.82 -3.67 -16.18
CA TRP A 118 -8.81 -2.37 -15.51
C TRP A 118 -9.99 -1.53 -15.99
N GLU A 119 -10.64 -0.89 -15.04
CA GLU A 119 -11.70 0.08 -15.30
C GLU A 119 -11.21 1.46 -14.90
N VAL A 120 -11.47 2.47 -15.74
CA VAL A 120 -11.19 3.87 -15.45
C VAL A 120 -12.50 4.54 -15.08
N MET A 121 -12.56 5.17 -13.91
CA MET A 121 -13.77 5.77 -13.41
C MET A 121 -13.49 7.02 -12.62
N SER A 122 -14.50 7.88 -12.49
CA SER A 122 -14.41 9.07 -11.63
C SER A 122 -14.42 8.66 -10.16
N PHE A 123 -14.02 9.62 -9.30
CA PHE A 123 -14.08 9.38 -7.85
C PHE A 123 -15.51 9.09 -7.37
N ASP A 124 -16.50 9.78 -7.94
CA ASP A 124 -17.91 9.53 -7.61
C ASP A 124 -18.35 8.10 -7.96
N GLU A 125 -17.98 7.64 -9.14
CA GLU A 125 -18.27 6.27 -9.57
C GLU A 125 -17.58 5.24 -8.68
N PHE A 126 -16.33 5.50 -8.32
CA PHE A 126 -15.57 4.65 -7.42
C PHE A 126 -16.23 4.56 -6.04
N GLN A 127 -16.65 5.69 -5.49
CA GLN A 127 -17.35 5.71 -4.21
C GLN A 127 -18.64 4.90 -4.24
N LYS A 128 -19.42 5.04 -5.31
CA LYS A 128 -20.66 4.29 -5.48
C LYS A 128 -20.40 2.78 -5.60
N LYS A 129 -19.40 2.41 -6.38
CA LYS A 129 -19.05 0.99 -6.59
C LYS A 129 -18.61 0.31 -5.29
N HIS A 130 -17.86 1.02 -4.44
CA HIS A 130 -17.29 0.46 -3.21
C HIS A 130 -18.07 0.85 -1.96
N ASN A 131 -19.23 1.48 -2.10
CA ASN A 131 -20.10 1.90 -0.98
C ASN A 131 -19.37 2.78 0.05
N ILE A 132 -18.50 3.67 -0.44
CA ILE A 132 -17.74 4.57 0.40
C ILE A 132 -18.59 5.81 0.68
N THR A 133 -18.77 6.15 1.96
CA THR A 133 -19.49 7.36 2.39
C THR A 133 -18.51 8.27 3.11
N LEU A 134 -18.37 9.52 2.62
CA LEU A 134 -17.52 10.50 3.29
C LEU A 134 -18.22 11.04 4.54
N PRO A 135 -17.44 11.36 5.61
CA PRO A 135 -18.03 11.98 6.81
C PRO A 135 -18.66 13.33 6.50
N ASP A 136 -19.85 13.56 7.04
CA ASP A 136 -20.58 14.82 6.82
C ASP A 136 -19.92 16.05 7.40
N ASN A 137 -19.06 15.88 8.39
CA ASN A 137 -18.41 16.97 9.11
C ASN A 137 -16.98 17.22 8.63
N THR A 138 -16.63 16.81 7.43
CA THR A 138 -15.29 17.04 6.91
C THR A 138 -15.04 18.53 6.67
N PRO A 139 -14.03 19.14 7.32
CA PRO A 139 -13.75 20.56 7.14
C PRO A 139 -13.47 20.92 5.67
N GLY A 140 -14.00 22.05 5.22
CA GLY A 140 -13.77 22.55 3.87
C GLY A 140 -14.67 21.95 2.80
N LEU A 141 -15.49 20.96 3.12
CA LEU A 141 -16.48 20.45 2.19
C LEU A 141 -17.78 21.22 2.34
N SER A 142 -18.22 21.81 1.26
CA SER A 142 -19.51 22.48 1.21
C SER A 142 -20.63 21.46 1.15
N ARG A 143 -21.69 21.78 1.78
CA ARG A 143 -22.92 20.97 1.76
C ARG A 143 -24.02 21.68 1.02
#